data_89191b8928099eca87a1464a37e021ba
#
_entry.id   89191b8928099eca87a1464a37e021ba
#
_cell.length_a   1.000
_cell.length_b   1.000
_cell.length_c   1.000
_cell.angle_alpha   90.00
_cell.angle_beta   90.00
_cell.angle_gamma   90.00
#
_symmetry.space_group_name_H-M   'P 1'
#
loop_
_entity.id
_entity.type
_entity.pdbx_description
1 polymer ?
#
loop_
_entity_poly.entity_id
_entity_poly.type
_entity_poly.pdbx_seq_one_letter_code
_entity_poly.pdbx_strand_id
1 'polypeptide(L)'
;HARVAMEVGILPENIFIPKRGTVMEYEKGDFVPAGSVSAGDVMIDGNAIGDVGNIVLRDRKVLSEDGIFIVALTVNRKEKKIISKARVHTRGFVYVKKSRDILRESCELVNQSVEDYLAQDSFDWGELKGLVRDNLSKFLFEQTKRRPAILPVVMEVK
;
A
#
# COMPACT_ATOMS: atom_id res chain seq x y z
N HIS A 1 -24.39 15.58 -13.94
CA HIS A 1 -25.86 15.39 -13.86
C HIS A 1 -26.60 16.71 -13.98
N ALA A 2 -26.28 17.79 -13.23
CA ALA A 2 -26.98 19.09 -13.32
C ALA A 2 -27.02 19.64 -14.75
N ARG A 3 -25.88 19.63 -15.47
CA ARG A 3 -25.86 20.11 -16.86
C ARG A 3 -26.83 19.35 -17.76
N VAL A 4 -26.86 18.02 -17.64
CA VAL A 4 -27.80 17.20 -18.44
C VAL A 4 -29.24 17.50 -18.09
N ALA A 5 -29.55 17.73 -16.82
CA ALA A 5 -30.92 18.14 -16.41
C ALA A 5 -31.32 19.47 -17.02
N MET A 6 -30.41 20.46 -17.06
CA MET A 6 -30.68 21.76 -17.72
C MET A 6 -30.84 21.62 -19.24
N GLU A 7 -30.05 20.76 -19.88
CA GLU A 7 -30.16 20.51 -21.33
C GLU A 7 -31.50 19.89 -21.72
N VAL A 8 -32.16 19.16 -20.83
CA VAL A 8 -33.53 18.63 -21.06
C VAL A 8 -34.65 19.56 -20.53
N GLY A 9 -34.32 20.81 -20.15
CA GLY A 9 -35.28 21.84 -19.82
C GLY A 9 -35.68 21.94 -18.35
N ILE A 10 -34.99 21.27 -17.43
CA ILE A 10 -35.21 21.43 -15.98
C ILE A 10 -34.55 22.74 -15.53
N LEU A 11 -35.31 23.60 -14.85
CA LEU A 11 -34.80 24.85 -14.33
C LEU A 11 -33.75 24.62 -13.22
N PRO A 12 -32.67 25.43 -13.16
CA PRO A 12 -31.60 25.25 -12.18
C PRO A 12 -32.08 25.17 -10.72
N GLU A 13 -33.10 25.95 -10.36
CA GLU A 13 -33.70 25.96 -9.02
C GLU A 13 -34.41 24.65 -8.66
N ASN A 14 -34.75 23.82 -9.63
CA ASN A 14 -35.39 22.53 -9.44
C ASN A 14 -34.38 21.36 -9.49
N ILE A 15 -33.07 21.66 -9.53
CA ILE A 15 -32.00 20.64 -9.59
C ILE A 15 -31.28 20.55 -8.25
N PHE A 16 -31.51 19.47 -7.52
CA PHE A 16 -30.91 19.21 -6.24
C PHE A 16 -29.88 18.09 -6.35
N ILE A 17 -28.62 18.35 -5.95
CA ILE A 17 -27.53 17.35 -5.91
C ILE A 17 -27.01 17.28 -4.47
N PRO A 18 -27.74 16.59 -3.59
CA PRO A 18 -27.32 16.48 -2.21
C PRO A 18 -26.05 15.61 -2.09
N LYS A 19 -25.18 15.95 -1.15
CA LYS A 19 -24.08 15.09 -0.75
C LYS A 19 -24.61 13.90 0.05
N ARG A 20 -23.86 12.79 0.10
CA ARG A 20 -24.21 11.64 0.95
C ARG A 20 -24.42 12.10 2.39
N GLY A 21 -25.53 11.72 3.00
CA GLY A 21 -25.90 12.11 4.36
C GLY A 21 -26.62 13.45 4.48
N THR A 22 -26.79 14.22 3.42
CA THR A 22 -27.64 15.43 3.46
C THR A 22 -29.11 15.04 3.64
N VAL A 23 -29.74 15.60 4.65
CA VAL A 23 -31.20 15.48 4.86
C VAL A 23 -31.85 16.62 4.03
N MET A 24 -32.79 16.26 3.19
CA MET A 24 -33.60 17.21 2.42
C MET A 24 -35.02 17.20 2.97
N GLU A 25 -35.55 18.37 3.25
CA GLU A 25 -36.96 18.55 3.67
C GLU A 25 -37.76 19.16 2.55
N TYR A 26 -38.97 18.65 2.36
CA TYR A 26 -39.91 19.20 1.40
C TYR A 26 -41.03 19.91 2.14
N GLU A 27 -41.08 21.22 1.99
CA GLU A 27 -42.13 22.03 2.60
C GLU A 27 -42.71 23.02 1.57
N LYS A 28 -44.04 23.04 1.43
CA LYS A 28 -44.81 24.00 0.57
C LYS A 28 -44.40 24.08 -0.90
N GLY A 29 -43.80 23.02 -1.43
CA GLY A 29 -43.39 22.98 -2.83
C GLY A 29 -41.88 23.09 -3.02
N ASP A 30 -41.11 23.41 -1.96
CA ASP A 30 -39.67 23.62 -2.04
C ASP A 30 -38.89 22.51 -1.32
N PHE A 31 -37.72 22.14 -1.87
CA PHE A 31 -36.73 21.30 -1.22
C PHE A 31 -35.67 22.15 -0.57
N VAL A 32 -35.47 21.98 0.72
CA VAL A 32 -34.42 22.69 1.48
C VAL A 32 -33.51 21.69 2.23
N PRO A 33 -32.20 21.97 2.33
CA PRO A 33 -31.33 21.17 3.20
C PRO A 33 -31.71 21.40 4.67
N ALA A 34 -32.07 20.32 5.37
CA ALA A 34 -32.54 20.35 6.78
C ALA A 34 -31.54 19.74 7.76
N GLY A 35 -30.30 19.49 7.34
CA GLY A 35 -29.27 18.95 8.19
C GLY A 35 -28.48 17.79 7.54
N SER A 36 -27.81 17.02 8.36
CA SER A 36 -27.04 15.86 7.89
C SER A 36 -27.13 14.70 8.88
N VAL A 37 -27.12 13.48 8.36
CA VAL A 37 -26.98 12.25 9.12
C VAL A 37 -25.64 11.59 8.80
N SER A 38 -25.11 10.81 9.74
CA SER A 38 -23.93 10.00 9.46
C SER A 38 -24.26 9.02 8.34
N ALA A 39 -23.60 9.18 7.20
CA ALA A 39 -23.75 8.32 6.04
C ALA A 39 -22.38 8.07 5.44
N GLY A 40 -21.85 6.91 5.67
CA GLY A 40 -20.55 6.46 5.18
C GLY A 40 -20.59 4.99 4.85
N ASP A 41 -19.49 4.51 4.29
CA ASP A 41 -19.32 3.08 4.07
C ASP A 41 -19.04 2.42 5.43
N VAL A 42 -19.85 1.45 5.81
CA VAL A 42 -19.61 0.61 6.96
C VAL A 42 -18.74 -0.55 6.51
N MET A 43 -17.50 -0.60 7.03
CA MET A 43 -16.57 -1.66 6.71
C MET A 43 -16.92 -2.91 7.50
N ILE A 44 -16.92 -4.06 6.84
CA ILE A 44 -17.13 -5.37 7.44
C ILE A 44 -15.84 -6.17 7.31
N ASP A 45 -15.34 -6.71 8.40
CA ASP A 45 -14.19 -7.61 8.43
C ASP A 45 -14.59 -8.97 9.03
N GLY A 46 -14.83 -9.92 8.17
CA GLY A 46 -15.37 -11.22 8.58
C GLY A 46 -16.72 -11.08 9.27
N ASN A 47 -16.80 -11.46 10.55
CA ASN A 47 -18.01 -11.34 11.36
C ASN A 47 -18.10 -10.03 12.17
N ALA A 48 -17.09 -9.16 12.08
CA ALA A 48 -17.05 -7.89 12.80
C ALA A 48 -17.61 -6.76 11.94
N ILE A 49 -18.60 -6.04 12.47
CA ILE A 49 -19.15 -4.82 11.90
C ILE A 49 -18.50 -3.64 12.64
N GLY A 50 -17.82 -2.75 11.91
CA GLY A 50 -17.27 -1.53 12.49
C GLY A 50 -15.75 -1.45 12.35
N ASP A 51 -15.04 -1.10 13.37
CA ASP A 51 -13.68 -0.58 13.40
C ASP A 51 -12.61 -1.52 12.82
N VAL A 52 -12.51 -1.55 11.48
CA VAL A 52 -11.30 -2.05 10.84
C VAL A 52 -10.30 -0.91 10.87
N GLY A 53 -9.28 -1.01 11.71
CA GLY A 53 -8.29 0.05 11.89
C GLY A 53 -7.72 0.54 10.54
N ASN A 54 -7.57 1.85 10.39
CA ASN A 54 -7.08 2.50 9.16
C ASN A 54 -5.78 1.91 8.62
N ILE A 55 -4.94 1.35 9.50
CA ILE A 55 -3.68 0.69 9.14
C ILE A 55 -3.96 -0.59 8.33
N VAL A 56 -4.88 -1.43 8.80
CA VAL A 56 -5.25 -2.69 8.13
C VAL A 56 -5.86 -2.42 6.76
N LEU A 57 -6.72 -1.40 6.65
CA LEU A 57 -7.31 -1.01 5.37
C LEU A 57 -6.26 -0.52 4.38
N ARG A 58 -5.32 0.28 4.85
CA ARG A 58 -4.20 0.77 4.04
C ARG A 58 -3.33 -0.38 3.55
N ASP A 59 -2.98 -1.31 4.44
CA ASP A 59 -2.15 -2.47 4.08
C ASP A 59 -2.86 -3.38 3.08
N ARG A 60 -4.16 -3.66 3.29
CA ARG A 60 -4.98 -4.41 2.32
C ARG A 60 -5.05 -3.71 0.96
N LYS A 61 -5.16 -2.39 0.95
CA LYS A 61 -5.16 -1.60 -0.29
C LYS A 61 -3.85 -1.77 -1.05
N VAL A 62 -2.71 -1.57 -0.39
CA VAL A 62 -1.38 -1.76 -1.00
C VAL A 62 -1.22 -3.19 -1.53
N LEU A 63 -1.61 -4.20 -0.75
CA LEU A 63 -1.53 -5.60 -1.17
C LEU A 63 -2.41 -5.89 -2.39
N SER A 64 -3.58 -5.27 -2.50
CA SER A 64 -4.50 -5.47 -3.62
C SER A 64 -4.08 -4.73 -4.89
N GLU A 65 -3.49 -3.55 -4.77
CA GLU A 65 -3.10 -2.70 -5.90
C GLU A 65 -1.71 -3.06 -6.43
N ASP A 66 -0.73 -3.16 -5.55
CA ASP A 66 0.69 -3.31 -5.90
C ASP A 66 1.30 -4.65 -5.52
N GLY A 67 0.59 -5.46 -4.74
CA GLY A 67 1.04 -6.79 -4.34
C GLY A 67 2.10 -6.79 -3.24
N ILE A 68 2.79 -7.93 -3.09
CA ILE A 68 3.82 -8.14 -2.07
C ILE A 68 5.15 -8.54 -2.70
N PHE A 69 6.24 -8.05 -2.09
CA PHE A 69 7.62 -8.34 -2.44
C PHE A 69 8.37 -8.81 -1.18
N ILE A 70 8.66 -10.10 -1.10
CA ILE A 70 9.35 -10.72 0.02
C ILE A 70 10.80 -10.92 -0.38
N VAL A 71 11.73 -10.48 0.47
CA VAL A 71 13.16 -10.78 0.29
C VAL A 71 13.67 -11.51 1.52
N ALA A 72 14.28 -12.67 1.32
CA ALA A 72 14.83 -13.52 2.39
C ALA A 72 16.33 -13.73 2.22
N LEU A 73 17.09 -13.57 3.28
CA LEU A 73 18.52 -13.83 3.33
C LEU A 73 18.94 -14.29 4.73
N THR A 74 20.14 -14.85 4.83
CA THR A 74 20.70 -15.31 6.10
C THR A 74 22.08 -14.68 6.31
N VAL A 75 22.31 -14.17 7.51
CA VAL A 75 23.56 -13.51 7.89
C VAL A 75 24.19 -14.17 9.12
N ASN A 76 25.51 -14.11 9.21
CA ASN A 76 26.25 -14.33 10.44
C ASN A 76 26.78 -12.98 10.93
N ARG A 77 26.20 -12.48 12.02
CA ARG A 77 26.56 -11.18 12.59
C ARG A 77 28.00 -11.17 13.14
N LYS A 78 28.45 -12.28 13.77
CA LYS A 78 29.80 -12.36 14.38
C LYS A 78 30.87 -12.31 13.30
N GLU A 79 30.66 -13.01 12.20
CA GLU A 79 31.55 -13.03 11.06
C GLU A 79 31.38 -11.89 10.09
N LYS A 80 30.37 -11.01 10.31
CA LYS A 80 30.00 -9.92 9.44
C LYS A 80 29.80 -10.38 7.98
N LYS A 81 29.11 -11.52 7.78
CA LYS A 81 28.97 -12.15 6.45
C LYS A 81 27.53 -12.54 6.12
N ILE A 82 27.22 -12.52 4.84
CA ILE A 82 26.03 -13.17 4.29
C ILE A 82 26.31 -14.65 4.11
N ILE A 83 25.52 -15.50 4.76
CA ILE A 83 25.60 -16.96 4.64
C ILE A 83 24.77 -17.46 3.46
N SER A 84 23.55 -16.96 3.32
CA SER A 84 22.69 -17.24 2.16
C SER A 84 22.30 -15.94 1.50
N LYS A 85 22.67 -15.79 0.22
CA LYS A 85 22.33 -14.60 -0.58
C LYS A 85 20.83 -14.37 -0.66
N ALA A 86 20.45 -13.14 -0.88
CA ALA A 86 19.06 -12.71 -0.99
C ALA A 86 18.31 -13.53 -2.05
N ARG A 87 17.11 -13.96 -1.68
CA ARG A 87 16.12 -14.58 -2.58
C ARG A 87 14.84 -13.81 -2.50
N VAL A 88 14.22 -13.61 -3.64
CA VAL A 88 12.99 -12.83 -3.77
C VAL A 88 11.81 -13.72 -4.13
N HIS A 89 10.70 -13.48 -3.45
CA HIS A 89 9.39 -14.02 -3.80
C HIS A 89 8.39 -12.87 -3.91
N THR A 90 7.54 -12.92 -4.95
CA THR A 90 6.55 -11.87 -5.18
C THR A 90 5.20 -12.47 -5.55
N ARG A 91 4.12 -11.79 -5.15
CA ARG A 91 2.74 -12.10 -5.54
C ARG A 91 1.99 -10.80 -5.82
N GLY A 92 1.27 -10.78 -6.95
CA GLY A 92 0.45 -9.64 -7.34
C GLY A 92 1.21 -8.40 -7.81
N PHE A 93 2.56 -8.41 -7.79
CA PHE A 93 3.38 -7.25 -8.14
C PHE A 93 3.75 -7.21 -9.63
N VAL A 94 4.48 -8.19 -10.12
CA VAL A 94 4.94 -8.26 -11.51
C VAL A 94 4.76 -9.65 -12.10
N TYR A 95 4.67 -9.71 -13.42
CA TYR A 95 4.66 -10.99 -14.12
C TYR A 95 6.09 -11.55 -14.19
N VAL A 96 6.39 -12.50 -13.32
CA VAL A 96 7.74 -13.03 -13.06
C VAL A 96 8.51 -13.42 -14.31
N LYS A 97 7.83 -14.00 -15.32
CA LYS A 97 8.50 -14.43 -16.57
C LYS A 97 9.09 -13.27 -17.39
N LYS A 98 8.51 -12.06 -17.28
CA LYS A 98 8.96 -10.84 -17.98
C LYS A 98 9.84 -9.92 -17.14
N SER A 99 10.05 -10.25 -15.88
CA SER A 99 10.69 -9.36 -14.88
C SER A 99 11.89 -10.00 -14.20
N ARG A 100 12.55 -10.95 -14.85
CA ARG A 100 13.71 -11.68 -14.31
C ARG A 100 14.86 -10.75 -13.95
N ASP A 101 15.11 -9.73 -14.76
CA ASP A 101 16.20 -8.79 -14.53
C ASP A 101 15.92 -7.94 -13.26
N ILE A 102 14.72 -7.41 -13.12
CA ILE A 102 14.33 -6.66 -11.91
C ILE A 102 14.50 -7.51 -10.64
N LEU A 103 14.12 -8.79 -10.67
CA LEU A 103 14.26 -9.67 -9.53
C LEU A 103 15.73 -9.97 -9.20
N ARG A 104 16.56 -10.17 -10.22
CA ARG A 104 18.02 -10.39 -10.08
C ARG A 104 18.68 -9.13 -9.50
N GLU A 105 18.45 -7.97 -10.10
CA GLU A 105 18.99 -6.70 -9.65
C GLU A 105 18.54 -6.34 -8.22
N SER A 106 17.29 -6.67 -7.87
CA SER A 106 16.80 -6.56 -6.48
C SER A 106 17.62 -7.41 -5.51
N CYS A 107 17.96 -8.65 -5.88
CA CYS A 107 18.80 -9.50 -5.05
C CYS A 107 20.23 -8.95 -4.91
N GLU A 108 20.80 -8.45 -5.99
CA GLU A 108 22.14 -7.84 -6.00
C GLU A 108 22.18 -6.58 -5.11
N LEU A 109 21.19 -5.70 -5.26
CA LEU A 109 21.03 -4.49 -4.45
C LEU A 109 20.93 -4.82 -2.95
N VAL A 110 20.14 -5.84 -2.59
CA VAL A 110 19.98 -6.25 -1.19
C VAL A 110 21.26 -6.84 -0.63
N ASN A 111 21.94 -7.72 -1.39
CA ASN A 111 23.20 -8.29 -0.94
C ASN A 111 24.22 -7.19 -0.67
N GLN A 112 24.40 -6.25 -1.59
CA GLN A 112 25.33 -5.13 -1.42
C GLN A 112 24.96 -4.26 -0.22
N SER A 113 23.68 -3.88 -0.07
CA SER A 113 23.22 -3.08 1.06
C SER A 113 23.46 -3.75 2.41
N VAL A 114 23.29 -5.08 2.47
CA VAL A 114 23.49 -5.85 3.70
C VAL A 114 24.99 -6.02 3.99
N GLU A 115 25.82 -6.27 2.98
CA GLU A 115 27.29 -6.35 3.12
C GLU A 115 27.85 -5.03 3.66
N ASP A 116 27.45 -3.91 3.08
CA ASP A 116 27.85 -2.57 3.50
C ASP A 116 27.42 -2.25 4.94
N TYR A 117 26.21 -2.68 5.32
CA TYR A 117 25.71 -2.51 6.68
C TYR A 117 26.45 -3.39 7.70
N LEU A 118 26.72 -4.65 7.36
CA LEU A 118 27.46 -5.57 8.24
C LEU A 118 28.92 -5.14 8.47
N ALA A 119 29.50 -4.37 7.55
CA ALA A 119 30.86 -3.82 7.71
C ALA A 119 30.93 -2.75 8.80
N GLN A 120 29.82 -2.14 9.21
CA GLN A 120 29.77 -1.13 10.26
C GLN A 120 30.01 -1.75 11.65
N ASP A 121 30.38 -0.91 12.62
CA ASP A 121 30.63 -1.36 13.99
C ASP A 121 29.35 -1.46 14.83
N SER A 122 28.34 -0.67 14.49
CA SER A 122 27.01 -0.75 15.11
C SER A 122 26.09 -1.67 14.32
N PHE A 123 25.21 -2.39 15.02
CA PHE A 123 24.26 -3.28 14.39
C PHE A 123 22.91 -3.24 15.10
N ASP A 124 21.86 -2.90 14.36
CA ASP A 124 20.47 -2.99 14.79
C ASP A 124 19.61 -3.71 13.72
N TRP A 125 18.77 -4.64 14.16
CA TRP A 125 17.90 -5.40 13.26
C TRP A 125 16.82 -4.55 12.59
N GLY A 126 16.32 -3.54 13.28
CA GLY A 126 15.30 -2.61 12.76
C GLY A 126 15.88 -1.74 11.66
N GLU A 127 17.08 -1.20 11.90
CA GLU A 127 17.81 -0.38 10.92
C GLU A 127 18.14 -1.17 9.66
N LEU A 128 18.68 -2.40 9.82
CA LEU A 128 19.00 -3.25 8.67
C LEU A 128 17.77 -3.55 7.82
N LYS A 129 16.66 -3.96 8.46
CA LYS A 129 15.40 -4.21 7.75
C LYS A 129 14.83 -2.94 7.12
N GLY A 130 14.96 -1.81 7.79
CA GLY A 130 14.59 -0.50 7.28
C GLY A 130 15.37 -0.16 6.02
N LEU A 131 16.70 -0.27 6.07
CA LEU A 131 17.60 -0.01 4.94
C LEU A 131 17.25 -0.87 3.72
N VAL A 132 17.07 -2.18 3.92
CA VAL A 132 16.68 -3.09 2.83
C VAL A 132 15.34 -2.70 2.22
N ARG A 133 14.35 -2.39 3.05
CA ARG A 133 13.02 -1.97 2.58
C ARG A 133 13.08 -0.67 1.79
N ASP A 134 13.81 0.31 2.27
CA ASP A 134 13.85 1.65 1.68
C ASP A 134 14.60 1.65 0.34
N ASN A 135 15.73 0.93 0.27
CA ASN A 135 16.48 0.73 -0.97
C ASN A 135 15.66 0.00 -2.03
N LEU A 136 14.98 -1.10 -1.65
CA LEU A 136 14.10 -1.82 -2.55
C LEU A 136 12.89 -0.98 -2.98
N SER A 137 12.28 -0.23 -2.08
CA SER A 137 11.13 0.62 -2.39
C SER A 137 11.48 1.67 -3.46
N LYS A 138 12.63 2.29 -3.33
CA LYS A 138 13.15 3.28 -4.29
C LYS A 138 13.42 2.60 -5.64
N PHE A 139 14.20 1.52 -5.64
CA PHE A 139 14.55 0.79 -6.85
C PHE A 139 13.31 0.28 -7.61
N LEU A 140 12.39 -0.40 -6.92
CA LEU A 140 11.19 -0.96 -7.54
C LEU A 140 10.28 0.13 -8.09
N PHE A 141 10.15 1.26 -7.39
CA PHE A 141 9.39 2.40 -7.89
C PHE A 141 10.02 3.04 -9.14
N GLU A 142 11.32 3.17 -9.19
CA GLU A 142 12.03 3.68 -10.37
C GLU A 142 11.79 2.78 -11.59
N GLN A 143 11.84 1.46 -11.41
CA GLN A 143 11.69 0.47 -12.47
C GLN A 143 10.23 0.24 -12.91
N THR A 144 9.27 0.33 -12.00
CA THR A 144 7.90 -0.14 -12.27
C THR A 144 6.81 0.90 -12.03
N LYS A 145 7.13 2.01 -11.37
CA LYS A 145 6.18 3.02 -10.85
C LYS A 145 5.16 2.44 -9.86
N ARG A 146 5.44 1.28 -9.27
CA ARG A 146 4.63 0.60 -8.27
C ARG A 146 5.34 0.55 -6.92
N ARG A 147 4.56 0.44 -5.85
CA ARG A 147 5.04 0.40 -4.46
C ARG A 147 4.49 -0.81 -3.72
N PRO A 148 4.98 -2.02 -4.01
CA PRO A 148 4.51 -3.23 -3.33
C PRO A 148 4.79 -3.18 -1.84
N ALA A 149 4.05 -3.95 -1.06
CA ALA A 149 4.38 -4.20 0.33
C ALA A 149 5.69 -5.00 0.41
N ILE A 150 6.78 -4.39 0.89
CA ILE A 150 8.09 -5.03 0.99
C ILE A 150 8.25 -5.64 2.37
N LEU A 151 8.54 -6.96 2.40
CA LEU A 151 8.76 -7.73 3.62
C LEU A 151 10.19 -8.29 3.65
N PRO A 152 11.13 -7.63 4.35
CA PRO A 152 12.47 -8.17 4.59
C PRO A 152 12.45 -9.28 5.65
N VAL A 153 12.92 -10.47 5.29
CA VAL A 153 13.09 -11.62 6.18
C VAL A 153 14.59 -11.88 6.32
N VAL A 154 15.19 -11.35 7.37
CA VAL A 154 16.61 -11.55 7.66
C VAL A 154 16.74 -12.52 8.82
N MET A 155 17.42 -13.64 8.58
CA MET A 155 17.66 -14.70 9.56
C MET A 155 19.11 -14.66 10.03
N GLU A 156 19.34 -14.94 11.31
CA GLU A 156 20.68 -15.06 11.89
C GLU A 156 21.03 -16.53 12.06
N VAL A 157 22.26 -16.89 11.65
CA VAL A 157 22.89 -18.15 12.01
C VAL A 157 24.02 -17.84 12.99
N LYS A 158 24.04 -18.62 14.08
CA LYS A 158 25.07 -18.53 15.13
C LYS A 158 26.30 -19.30 14.73
#